data_3c6f747b6dd842f745a28d6ef17ea556
#
_entry.id   3c6f747b6dd842f745a28d6ef17ea556
#
_cell.length_a   1.000
_cell.length_b   1.000
_cell.length_c   1.000
_cell.angle_alpha   90.00
_cell.angle_beta   90.00
_cell.angle_gamma   90.00
#
_symmetry.space_group_name_H-M   'P 1'
#
loop_
_entity.id
_entity.type
_entity.pdbx_description
1 polymer ?
#
loop_
_entity_poly.entity_id
_entity_poly.type
_entity_poly.pdbx_seq_one_letter_code
_entity_poly.pdbx_strand_id
1 'polypeptide(L)'
;ANCYFNYLKKFGDFPIIEHNIALDDKEALIKANERKPMTTVARFILSDLDKAIELMEQNASDDNKRNRLTKEAAYLLKSRVALYVGSWLNSFQGTAFVPGGQGWPGAEKDYNANVQVNVSEEIAFFLDESMKASKFIADNISLTENNLSNYEEERNPYVRMFADKDLSSYDEVIFWRAGDAASFKVGYGYAHTQGGSNTGYTRAYVNSFLMEDGSPIYSSSDYQGDELLANVKQGRDNRLVQFMKIKGEAMSKLNNGELVLFPEPQIITTAEYKSTTGYDIKKGLTMSVDDKIQNNQVVGVIEYRAAEAYLNYIEACYLRKGSIDASADKYWKAIRKRAGVSEDYRRTIELTDMSKESCLLSAYTAGKLVDKTMFNIRRERACELMSEGFRWDDLRRWRSMDQLVNTPYQVEGFKLWGEMKNWY
;
A
#
# COMPACT_ATOMS: atom_id res chain seq x y z
N ALA A 1 -11.34 9.87 14.62
CA ALA A 1 -10.43 10.08 13.48
C ALA A 1 -10.63 9.03 12.37
N ASN A 2 -10.35 7.73 12.59
CA ASN A 2 -10.37 6.72 11.52
C ASN A 2 -11.74 6.56 10.83
N CYS A 3 -12.85 6.59 11.57
CA CYS A 3 -14.21 6.54 10.99
C CYS A 3 -14.45 7.73 10.07
N TYR A 4 -14.11 8.94 10.50
CA TYR A 4 -14.23 10.16 9.69
C TYR A 4 -13.35 10.10 8.44
N PHE A 5 -12.15 9.55 8.52
CA PHE A 5 -11.30 9.36 7.34
C PHE A 5 -11.94 8.43 6.31
N ASN A 6 -12.57 7.33 6.75
CA ASN A 6 -13.30 6.44 5.84
C ASN A 6 -14.51 7.12 5.18
N TYR A 7 -15.22 7.98 5.90
CA TYR A 7 -16.31 8.77 5.33
C TYR A 7 -15.79 9.86 4.38
N LEU A 8 -14.72 10.55 4.74
CA LEU A 8 -14.06 11.53 3.87
C LEU A 8 -13.64 10.89 2.54
N LYS A 9 -13.02 9.72 2.57
CA LYS A 9 -12.65 8.98 1.35
C LYS A 9 -13.84 8.62 0.47
N LYS A 10 -15.00 8.33 1.05
CA LYS A 10 -16.21 7.93 0.32
C LYS A 10 -17.03 9.11 -0.21
N PHE A 11 -17.15 10.15 0.57
CA PHE A 11 -18.12 11.22 0.36
C PHE A 11 -17.51 12.61 0.10
N GLY A 12 -16.21 12.79 0.37
CA GLY A 12 -15.57 14.09 0.36
C GLY A 12 -16.09 14.96 1.50
N ASP A 13 -16.93 15.96 1.18
CA ASP A 13 -17.62 16.78 2.18
C ASP A 13 -18.51 15.92 3.07
N PHE A 14 -18.42 16.12 4.38
CA PHE A 14 -19.13 15.30 5.36
C PHE A 14 -19.54 16.10 6.61
N PRO A 15 -20.66 15.76 7.29
CA PRO A 15 -21.02 16.38 8.56
C PRO A 15 -19.99 16.09 9.66
N ILE A 16 -19.77 17.06 10.55
CA ILE A 16 -18.99 16.88 11.78
C ILE A 16 -19.98 16.87 12.94
N ILE A 17 -20.10 15.73 13.63
CA ILE A 17 -21.03 15.51 14.74
C ILE A 17 -20.20 15.19 15.98
N GLU A 18 -20.17 16.11 16.94
CA GLU A 18 -19.35 15.99 18.16
C GLU A 18 -20.16 15.57 19.39
N HIS A 19 -21.50 15.66 19.32
CA HIS A 19 -22.39 15.37 20.43
C HIS A 19 -23.54 14.48 20.01
N ASN A 20 -24.10 13.73 20.95
CA ASN A 20 -25.31 12.99 20.73
C ASN A 20 -26.50 13.95 20.52
N ILE A 21 -27.32 13.65 19.52
CA ILE A 21 -28.51 14.43 19.18
C ILE A 21 -29.71 13.58 19.49
N ALA A 22 -30.70 14.18 20.14
CA ALA A 22 -31.97 13.48 20.44
C ALA A 22 -32.69 13.14 19.14
N LEU A 23 -33.23 11.92 19.05
CA LEU A 23 -33.85 11.41 17.83
C LEU A 23 -35.15 12.14 17.47
N ASP A 24 -35.80 12.80 18.44
CA ASP A 24 -36.99 13.62 18.30
C ASP A 24 -36.72 15.09 17.99
N ASP A 25 -35.47 15.53 18.12
CA ASP A 25 -35.05 16.90 17.77
C ASP A 25 -34.74 16.99 16.26
N LYS A 26 -35.76 17.15 15.46
CA LYS A 26 -35.66 17.23 14.00
C LYS A 26 -34.80 18.39 13.52
N GLU A 27 -34.87 19.55 14.17
CA GLU A 27 -34.13 20.74 13.76
C GLU A 27 -32.63 20.55 14.02
N ALA A 28 -32.28 20.07 15.21
CA ALA A 28 -30.88 19.76 15.52
C ALA A 28 -30.30 18.67 14.60
N LEU A 29 -31.08 17.63 14.27
CA LEU A 29 -30.67 16.59 13.33
C LEU A 29 -30.41 17.15 11.93
N ILE A 30 -31.27 18.04 11.41
CA ILE A 30 -31.10 18.67 10.10
C ILE A 30 -29.82 19.52 10.12
N LYS A 31 -29.63 20.35 11.14
CA LYS A 31 -28.46 21.23 11.28
C LYS A 31 -27.17 20.42 11.40
N ALA A 32 -27.16 19.35 12.16
CA ALA A 32 -25.98 18.50 12.35
C ALA A 32 -25.59 17.75 11.06
N ASN A 33 -26.50 17.58 10.10
CA ASN A 33 -26.23 16.95 8.81
C ASN A 33 -25.72 17.91 7.73
N GLU A 34 -25.48 19.18 8.06
CA GLU A 34 -24.78 20.12 7.16
C GLU A 34 -23.38 19.61 6.84
N ARG A 35 -23.09 19.37 5.56
CA ARG A 35 -21.78 18.87 5.14
C ARG A 35 -20.74 19.99 5.18
N LYS A 36 -19.69 19.78 5.93
CA LYS A 36 -18.51 20.66 5.93
C LYS A 36 -17.57 20.29 4.79
N PRO A 37 -16.85 21.27 4.20
CA PRO A 37 -15.86 21.00 3.17
C PRO A 37 -14.86 19.93 3.58
N MET A 38 -14.40 19.11 2.65
CA MET A 38 -13.46 18.02 2.94
C MET A 38 -12.19 18.50 3.66
N THR A 39 -11.72 19.70 3.38
CA THR A 39 -10.58 20.32 4.08
C THR A 39 -10.87 20.56 5.56
N THR A 40 -12.07 21.04 5.89
CA THR A 40 -12.53 21.22 7.27
C THR A 40 -12.65 19.86 7.98
N VAL A 41 -13.23 18.85 7.33
CA VAL A 41 -13.33 17.50 7.90
C VAL A 41 -11.94 16.90 8.12
N ALA A 42 -11.03 17.08 7.18
CA ALA A 42 -9.65 16.60 7.32
C ALA A 42 -8.91 17.29 8.48
N ARG A 43 -9.05 18.62 8.64
CA ARG A 43 -8.47 19.34 9.78
C ARG A 43 -9.05 18.86 11.11
N PHE A 44 -10.34 18.58 11.18
CA PHE A 44 -10.97 17.98 12.36
C PHE A 44 -10.34 16.60 12.68
N ILE A 45 -10.14 15.74 11.67
CA ILE A 45 -9.47 14.45 11.85
C ILE A 45 -8.04 14.63 12.40
N LEU A 46 -7.28 15.59 11.84
CA LEU A 46 -5.91 15.83 12.31
C LEU A 46 -5.88 16.39 13.74
N SER A 47 -6.82 17.27 14.09
CA SER A 47 -6.96 17.78 15.46
C SER A 47 -7.27 16.69 16.50
N ASP A 48 -8.14 15.72 16.13
CA ASP A 48 -8.40 14.56 16.97
C ASP A 48 -7.15 13.70 17.16
N LEU A 49 -6.36 13.54 16.10
CA LEU A 49 -5.12 12.77 16.15
C LEU A 49 -4.04 13.51 16.95
N ASP A 50 -3.98 14.83 16.90
CA ASP A 50 -3.07 15.62 17.73
C ASP A 50 -3.38 15.46 19.22
N LYS A 51 -4.66 15.46 19.60
CA LYS A 51 -5.08 15.15 20.97
C LYS A 51 -4.72 13.72 21.39
N ALA A 52 -4.91 12.76 20.45
CA ALA A 52 -4.52 11.38 20.70
C ALA A 52 -3.01 11.24 20.92
N ILE A 53 -2.20 11.91 20.09
CA ILE A 53 -0.73 11.96 20.22
C ILE A 53 -0.28 12.57 21.54
N GLU A 54 -1.00 13.58 22.03
CA GLU A 54 -0.72 14.21 23.33
C GLU A 54 -1.02 13.27 24.51
N LEU A 55 -2.14 12.53 24.42
CA LEU A 55 -2.68 11.73 25.52
C LEU A 55 -2.15 10.30 25.57
N MET A 56 -1.70 9.75 24.43
CA MET A 56 -1.21 8.37 24.37
C MET A 56 0.26 8.26 24.77
N GLU A 57 0.58 7.14 25.40
CA GLU A 57 1.97 6.79 25.71
C GLU A 57 2.75 6.42 24.46
N GLN A 58 4.04 6.71 24.50
CA GLN A 58 5.00 6.31 23.49
C GLN A 58 5.48 4.90 23.82
N ASN A 59 5.54 4.04 22.81
CA ASN A 59 5.86 2.63 22.89
C ASN A 59 4.83 1.79 23.65
N ALA A 60 4.55 0.64 23.08
CA ALA A 60 3.82 -0.39 23.79
C ALA A 60 4.58 -0.75 25.06
N SER A 61 3.96 -0.63 26.23
CA SER A 61 4.45 -1.34 27.42
C SER A 61 4.62 -2.83 27.06
N ASP A 62 5.47 -3.56 27.77
CA ASP A 62 5.69 -4.99 27.55
C ASP A 62 4.37 -5.80 27.50
N ASP A 63 3.33 -5.32 28.17
CA ASP A 63 1.97 -5.88 28.15
C ASP A 63 1.16 -5.55 26.90
N ASN A 64 1.55 -4.55 26.10
CA ASN A 64 0.75 -4.09 24.97
C ASN A 64 0.91 -4.95 23.71
N LYS A 65 1.96 -5.73 23.55
CA LYS A 65 2.24 -6.62 22.39
C LYS A 65 1.93 -6.01 21.02
N ARG A 66 1.93 -4.67 20.89
CA ARG A 66 1.62 -3.89 19.66
C ARG A 66 0.23 -4.17 19.04
N ASN A 67 -0.71 -4.69 19.84
CA ASN A 67 -2.09 -4.94 19.41
C ASN A 67 -3.11 -3.96 20.04
N ARG A 68 -2.63 -2.86 20.57
CA ARG A 68 -3.41 -1.70 21.03
C ARG A 68 -2.90 -0.44 20.34
N LEU A 69 -3.75 0.58 20.29
CA LEU A 69 -3.39 1.87 19.72
C LEU A 69 -2.37 2.58 20.61
N THR A 70 -1.32 3.11 19.98
CA THR A 70 -0.23 3.86 20.61
C THR A 70 -0.07 5.23 19.94
N LYS A 71 0.82 6.05 20.48
CA LYS A 71 1.20 7.33 19.90
C LYS A 71 1.70 7.18 18.46
N GLU A 72 2.49 6.14 18.19
CA GLU A 72 3.02 5.84 16.86
C GLU A 72 1.89 5.50 15.87
N ALA A 73 0.87 4.75 16.32
CA ALA A 73 -0.30 4.47 15.50
C ALA A 73 -1.07 5.74 15.11
N ALA A 74 -1.18 6.69 16.06
CA ALA A 74 -1.80 7.99 15.80
C ALA A 74 -0.98 8.83 14.81
N TYR A 75 0.35 8.88 14.95
CA TYR A 75 1.24 9.56 14.00
C TYR A 75 1.13 8.95 12.60
N LEU A 76 1.13 7.63 12.48
CA LEU A 76 1.03 6.98 11.17
C LEU A 76 -0.31 7.25 10.51
N LEU A 77 -1.41 7.14 11.26
CA LEU A 77 -2.73 7.51 10.72
C LEU A 77 -2.78 8.99 10.33
N LYS A 78 -2.19 9.89 11.12
CA LYS A 78 -2.09 11.32 10.79
C LYS A 78 -1.35 11.53 9.47
N SER A 79 -0.22 10.85 9.27
CA SER A 79 0.55 10.94 8.03
C SER A 79 -0.24 10.44 6.82
N ARG A 80 -0.96 9.33 6.97
CA ARG A 80 -1.81 8.74 5.93
C ARG A 80 -2.95 9.66 5.52
N VAL A 81 -3.68 10.21 6.50
CA VAL A 81 -4.78 11.17 6.25
C VAL A 81 -4.27 12.40 5.53
N ALA A 82 -3.20 13.00 6.06
CA ALA A 82 -2.63 14.21 5.52
C ALA A 82 -2.07 14.00 4.09
N LEU A 83 -1.36 12.90 3.82
CA LEU A 83 -0.92 12.57 2.46
C LEU A 83 -2.11 12.38 1.52
N TYR A 84 -3.13 11.64 1.95
CA TYR A 84 -4.32 11.39 1.13
C TYR A 84 -4.97 12.71 0.71
N VAL A 85 -5.25 13.60 1.67
CA VAL A 85 -5.93 14.86 1.40
C VAL A 85 -5.04 15.81 0.60
N GLY A 86 -3.77 15.99 0.97
CA GLY A 86 -2.84 16.87 0.26
C GLY A 86 -2.66 16.46 -1.20
N SER A 87 -2.48 15.15 -1.45
CA SER A 87 -2.35 14.64 -2.82
C SER A 87 -3.66 14.68 -3.62
N TRP A 88 -4.81 14.44 -2.96
CA TRP A 88 -6.12 14.60 -3.58
C TRP A 88 -6.35 16.03 -4.03
N LEU A 89 -6.17 17.01 -3.13
CA LEU A 89 -6.32 18.43 -3.44
C LEU A 89 -5.40 18.84 -4.61
N ASN A 90 -4.15 18.37 -4.59
CA ASN A 90 -3.19 18.63 -5.67
C ASN A 90 -3.63 18.05 -7.02
N SER A 91 -4.17 16.84 -7.03
CA SER A 91 -4.54 16.13 -8.27
C SER A 91 -5.88 16.60 -8.85
N PHE A 92 -6.80 17.07 -8.01
CA PHE A 92 -8.15 17.48 -8.38
C PHE A 92 -8.38 18.98 -8.31
N GLN A 93 -7.34 19.79 -8.12
CA GLN A 93 -7.46 21.24 -8.03
C GLN A 93 -8.27 21.82 -9.19
N GLY A 94 -9.19 22.74 -8.87
CA GLY A 94 -10.06 23.41 -9.85
C GLY A 94 -11.26 22.58 -10.32
N THR A 95 -11.43 21.35 -9.87
CA THR A 95 -12.58 20.49 -10.22
C THR A 95 -13.67 20.49 -9.14
N ALA A 96 -14.83 19.93 -9.46
CA ALA A 96 -15.96 19.76 -8.54
C ALA A 96 -15.64 18.89 -7.29
N PHE A 97 -14.52 18.15 -7.30
CA PHE A 97 -14.10 17.27 -6.21
C PHE A 97 -13.25 17.99 -5.13
N VAL A 98 -13.04 19.29 -5.27
CA VAL A 98 -12.26 20.11 -4.33
C VAL A 98 -13.08 21.35 -3.95
N PRO A 99 -13.17 21.70 -2.66
CA PRO A 99 -13.87 22.89 -2.21
C PRO A 99 -13.37 24.16 -2.93
N GLY A 100 -14.30 24.96 -3.43
CA GLY A 100 -14.00 26.16 -4.23
C GLY A 100 -13.65 25.87 -5.71
N GLY A 101 -13.59 24.60 -6.15
CA GLY A 101 -13.41 24.25 -7.55
C GLY A 101 -14.69 24.42 -8.37
N GLN A 102 -14.54 24.45 -9.70
CA GLN A 102 -15.67 24.59 -10.62
C GLN A 102 -16.68 23.45 -10.45
N GLY A 103 -17.93 23.79 -10.15
CA GLY A 103 -19.01 22.83 -9.97
C GLY A 103 -18.97 22.10 -8.62
N TRP A 104 -18.20 22.58 -7.65
CA TRP A 104 -18.23 22.04 -6.30
C TRP A 104 -19.64 22.13 -5.68
N PRO A 105 -20.29 20.98 -5.32
CA PRO A 105 -21.68 20.99 -4.85
C PRO A 105 -21.89 21.76 -3.54
N GLY A 106 -20.83 21.92 -2.73
CA GLY A 106 -20.89 22.69 -1.48
C GLY A 106 -21.11 24.18 -1.68
N ALA A 107 -20.76 24.74 -2.87
CA ALA A 107 -20.95 26.16 -3.18
C ALA A 107 -22.43 26.58 -3.24
N GLU A 108 -23.33 25.64 -3.56
CA GLU A 108 -24.78 25.90 -3.67
C GLU A 108 -25.51 25.83 -2.33
N LYS A 109 -24.79 25.60 -1.24
CA LYS A 109 -25.37 25.43 0.10
C LYS A 109 -25.23 26.69 0.93
N ASP A 110 -26.35 27.22 1.42
CA ASP A 110 -26.39 28.44 2.24
C ASP A 110 -25.47 28.38 3.45
N TYR A 111 -25.35 27.19 4.08
CA TYR A 111 -24.46 26.99 5.22
C TYR A 111 -22.96 27.05 4.85
N ASN A 112 -22.63 27.05 3.57
CA ASN A 112 -21.25 27.22 3.05
C ASN A 112 -21.03 28.60 2.39
N ALA A 113 -22.02 29.52 2.40
CA ALA A 113 -21.95 30.81 1.70
C ALA A 113 -20.72 31.63 2.04
N ASN A 114 -20.19 31.53 3.25
CA ASN A 114 -19.00 32.22 3.72
C ASN A 114 -17.72 31.38 3.71
N VAL A 115 -17.77 30.19 3.15
CA VAL A 115 -16.60 29.29 3.10
C VAL A 115 -15.67 29.77 2.00
N GLN A 116 -14.46 30.16 2.39
CA GLN A 116 -13.36 30.43 1.47
C GLN A 116 -12.24 29.43 1.73
N VAL A 117 -11.80 28.75 0.69
CA VAL A 117 -10.73 27.75 0.77
C VAL A 117 -9.59 28.16 -0.16
N ASN A 118 -8.45 28.47 0.40
CA ASN A 118 -7.22 28.62 -0.37
C ASN A 118 -6.61 27.23 -0.59
N VAL A 119 -6.93 26.62 -1.72
CA VAL A 119 -6.52 25.24 -2.03
C VAL A 119 -5.01 25.07 -2.00
N SER A 120 -4.24 26.06 -2.44
CA SER A 120 -2.77 25.99 -2.43
C SER A 120 -2.20 25.96 -1.01
N GLU A 121 -2.78 26.74 -0.09
CA GLU A 121 -2.40 26.72 1.33
C GLU A 121 -2.81 25.40 2.00
N GLU A 122 -3.99 24.86 1.67
CA GLU A 122 -4.43 23.56 2.17
C GLU A 122 -3.52 22.43 1.69
N ILE A 123 -3.14 22.40 0.39
CA ILE A 123 -2.17 21.44 -0.14
C ILE A 123 -0.87 21.52 0.65
N ALA A 124 -0.32 22.72 0.81
CA ALA A 124 0.93 22.92 1.55
C ALA A 124 0.80 22.43 3.00
N PHE A 125 -0.26 22.82 3.69
CA PHE A 125 -0.53 22.40 5.08
C PHE A 125 -0.59 20.88 5.23
N PHE A 126 -1.40 20.20 4.42
CA PHE A 126 -1.56 18.74 4.55
C PHE A 126 -0.27 18.00 4.19
N LEU A 127 0.47 18.42 3.17
CA LEU A 127 1.75 17.80 2.82
C LEU A 127 2.80 18.04 3.92
N ASP A 128 2.88 19.21 4.51
CA ASP A 128 3.78 19.51 5.62
C ASP A 128 3.42 18.69 6.88
N GLU A 129 2.12 18.55 7.21
CA GLU A 129 1.68 17.67 8.32
C GLU A 129 1.96 16.19 8.05
N SER A 130 1.82 15.74 6.79
CA SER A 130 2.21 14.37 6.40
C SER A 130 3.71 14.15 6.60
N MET A 131 4.55 15.07 6.15
CA MET A 131 6.01 15.00 6.32
C MET A 131 6.38 14.96 7.80
N LYS A 132 5.80 15.86 8.62
CA LYS A 132 6.07 15.93 10.06
C LYS A 132 5.72 14.65 10.78
N ALA A 133 4.52 14.13 10.55
CA ALA A 133 4.06 12.89 11.19
C ALA A 133 4.84 11.65 10.71
N SER A 134 5.12 11.57 9.41
CA SER A 134 5.91 10.50 8.82
C SER A 134 7.36 10.47 9.34
N LYS A 135 7.96 11.67 9.47
CA LYS A 135 9.33 11.80 9.96
C LYS A 135 9.48 11.28 11.39
N PHE A 136 8.50 11.54 12.24
CA PHE A 136 8.51 11.00 13.61
C PHE A 136 8.64 9.48 13.59
N ILE A 137 7.87 8.78 12.75
CA ILE A 137 7.93 7.32 12.64
C ILE A 137 9.26 6.88 11.99
N ALA A 138 9.61 7.43 10.85
CA ALA A 138 10.74 6.95 10.04
C ALA A 138 12.11 7.21 10.71
N ASP A 139 12.22 8.18 11.61
CA ASP A 139 13.44 8.42 12.37
C ASP A 139 13.56 7.54 13.63
N ASN A 140 12.44 7.03 14.17
CA ASN A 140 12.42 6.30 15.44
C ASN A 140 12.13 4.82 15.30
N ILE A 141 11.61 4.34 14.17
CA ILE A 141 11.25 2.94 13.97
C ILE A 141 11.98 2.41 12.73
N SER A 142 12.85 1.43 12.94
CA SER A 142 13.62 0.79 11.88
C SER A 142 12.76 -0.19 11.06
N LEU A 143 13.16 -0.40 9.81
CA LEU A 143 12.58 -1.43 8.96
C LEU A 143 13.08 -2.82 9.42
N THR A 144 12.20 -3.81 9.36
CA THR A 144 12.55 -5.21 9.60
C THR A 144 13.61 -5.66 8.59
N GLU A 145 14.64 -6.33 9.08
CA GLU A 145 15.73 -6.83 8.25
C GLU A 145 15.24 -7.88 7.24
N ASN A 146 15.70 -7.75 6.00
CA ASN A 146 15.55 -8.76 4.96
C ASN A 146 16.89 -9.46 4.75
N ASN A 147 16.98 -10.73 5.12
CA ASN A 147 18.19 -11.51 4.95
C ASN A 147 18.32 -11.97 3.48
N LEU A 148 18.99 -11.15 2.66
CA LEU A 148 19.17 -11.37 1.23
C LEU A 148 20.10 -12.56 0.90
N SER A 149 20.94 -13.00 1.82
CA SER A 149 21.83 -14.14 1.63
C SER A 149 21.20 -15.47 2.02
N ASN A 150 20.07 -15.46 2.72
CA ASN A 150 19.35 -16.65 3.14
C ASN A 150 17.86 -16.51 2.82
N TYR A 151 17.48 -17.01 1.65
CA TYR A 151 16.09 -17.03 1.17
C TYR A 151 15.22 -18.10 1.85
N GLU A 152 15.74 -18.88 2.80
CA GLU A 152 14.91 -19.75 3.59
C GLU A 152 13.88 -18.90 4.36
N GLU A 153 12.64 -18.98 3.92
CA GLU A 153 11.54 -18.17 4.44
C GLU A 153 11.37 -18.31 5.95
N GLU A 154 11.66 -19.49 6.50
CA GLU A 154 11.59 -19.78 7.92
C GLU A 154 12.57 -18.92 8.75
N ARG A 155 13.60 -18.37 8.14
CA ARG A 155 14.67 -17.62 8.82
C ARG A 155 14.76 -16.16 8.40
N ASN A 156 13.95 -15.73 7.43
CA ASN A 156 13.96 -14.36 6.96
C ASN A 156 12.92 -13.51 7.72
N PRO A 157 13.33 -12.59 8.61
CA PRO A 157 12.41 -11.80 9.43
C PRO A 157 11.41 -10.99 8.59
N TYR A 158 11.83 -10.46 7.43
CA TYR A 158 10.95 -9.67 6.56
C TYR A 158 9.81 -10.52 5.98
N VAL A 159 10.09 -11.73 5.56
CA VAL A 159 9.06 -12.64 5.04
C VAL A 159 8.13 -13.11 6.17
N ARG A 160 8.70 -13.50 7.30
CA ARG A 160 7.97 -13.97 8.47
C ARG A 160 7.06 -12.92 9.07
N MET A 161 7.45 -11.65 9.05
CA MET A 161 6.62 -10.54 9.54
C MET A 161 5.20 -10.54 8.92
N PHE A 162 5.03 -11.07 7.71
CA PHE A 162 3.72 -11.18 7.06
C PHE A 162 3.02 -12.52 7.27
N ALA A 163 3.69 -13.50 7.86
CA ALA A 163 3.20 -14.88 7.97
C ALA A 163 3.11 -15.40 9.41
N ASP A 164 3.75 -14.74 10.37
CA ASP A 164 3.75 -15.15 11.77
C ASP A 164 2.40 -14.86 12.45
N LYS A 165 2.09 -15.66 13.47
CA LYS A 165 0.87 -15.51 14.30
C LYS A 165 0.99 -14.37 15.30
N ASP A 166 2.17 -14.17 15.87
CA ASP A 166 2.49 -13.12 16.82
C ASP A 166 3.50 -12.15 16.22
N LEU A 167 3.06 -10.91 16.03
CA LEU A 167 3.87 -9.85 15.40
C LEU A 167 4.50 -8.90 16.43
N SER A 168 4.39 -9.18 17.72
CA SER A 168 4.85 -8.30 18.80
C SER A 168 6.37 -8.08 18.81
N SER A 169 7.15 -9.01 18.24
CA SER A 169 8.62 -8.93 18.19
C SER A 169 9.16 -8.09 17.03
N TYR A 170 8.31 -7.70 16.07
CA TYR A 170 8.75 -6.92 14.90
C TYR A 170 8.63 -5.42 15.16
N ASP A 171 9.75 -4.73 15.31
CA ASP A 171 9.75 -3.28 15.58
C ASP A 171 9.06 -2.45 14.51
N GLU A 172 9.15 -2.86 13.26
CA GLU A 172 8.45 -2.21 12.14
C GLU A 172 6.93 -2.24 12.27
N VAL A 173 6.36 -3.25 12.95
CA VAL A 173 4.92 -3.40 13.14
C VAL A 173 4.46 -2.50 14.27
N ILE A 174 3.69 -1.46 13.92
CA ILE A 174 3.18 -0.47 14.87
C ILE A 174 1.86 -0.91 15.49
N PHE A 175 1.01 -1.51 14.68
CA PHE A 175 -0.30 -2.03 15.12
C PHE A 175 -0.72 -3.21 14.26
N TRP A 176 -1.19 -4.27 14.93
CA TRP A 176 -1.64 -5.48 14.27
C TRP A 176 -2.83 -6.11 15.00
N ARG A 177 -3.60 -6.91 14.27
CA ARG A 177 -4.69 -7.71 14.83
C ARG A 177 -4.25 -9.14 15.01
N ALA A 178 -4.38 -9.63 16.24
CA ALA A 178 -4.22 -11.05 16.54
C ALA A 178 -5.47 -11.81 16.09
N GLY A 179 -5.26 -12.94 15.43
CA GLY A 179 -6.32 -13.89 15.13
C GLY A 179 -6.43 -14.94 16.25
N ASP A 180 -7.59 -15.58 16.34
CA ASP A 180 -7.86 -16.71 17.21
C ASP A 180 -8.62 -17.80 16.45
N ALA A 181 -8.11 -19.03 16.48
CA ALA A 181 -8.68 -20.14 15.70
C ALA A 181 -10.10 -20.52 16.12
N ALA A 182 -10.48 -20.23 17.38
CA ALA A 182 -11.78 -20.58 17.92
C ALA A 182 -12.85 -19.50 17.67
N SER A 183 -12.47 -18.21 17.82
CA SER A 183 -13.42 -17.10 17.83
C SER A 183 -13.25 -16.11 16.68
N PHE A 184 -12.04 -15.87 16.21
CA PHE A 184 -11.75 -14.89 15.17
C PHE A 184 -10.61 -15.35 14.26
N LYS A 185 -10.98 -16.09 13.23
CA LYS A 185 -10.03 -16.59 12.22
C LYS A 185 -9.61 -15.48 11.29
N VAL A 186 -8.33 -15.18 11.30
CA VAL A 186 -7.71 -14.24 10.35
C VAL A 186 -6.56 -14.97 9.68
N GLY A 187 -6.61 -15.10 8.37
CA GLY A 187 -5.56 -15.74 7.60
C GLY A 187 -5.95 -15.88 6.15
N TYR A 188 -5.01 -16.36 5.36
CA TYR A 188 -5.29 -16.68 3.97
C TYR A 188 -6.14 -17.96 3.88
N GLY A 189 -7.16 -17.93 3.03
CA GLY A 189 -7.99 -19.10 2.79
C GLY A 189 -7.18 -20.27 2.23
N TYR A 190 -7.61 -21.49 2.50
CA TYR A 190 -6.99 -22.72 1.98
C TYR A 190 -6.79 -22.68 0.46
N ALA A 191 -7.76 -22.18 -0.28
CA ALA A 191 -7.67 -21.98 -1.71
C ALA A 191 -6.50 -21.08 -2.15
N HIS A 192 -6.19 -20.03 -1.37
CA HIS A 192 -5.04 -19.18 -1.63
C HIS A 192 -3.71 -19.90 -1.37
N THR A 193 -3.66 -20.78 -0.39
CA THR A 193 -2.48 -21.60 -0.11
C THR A 193 -2.19 -22.58 -1.23
N GLN A 194 -3.22 -23.27 -1.73
CA GLN A 194 -3.12 -24.33 -2.74
C GLN A 194 -3.07 -23.81 -4.19
N GLY A 195 -3.66 -22.66 -4.46
CA GLY A 195 -3.77 -22.10 -5.80
C GLY A 195 -3.78 -20.58 -5.81
N GLY A 196 -4.37 -19.98 -6.85
CA GLY A 196 -4.46 -18.53 -7.03
C GLY A 196 -5.60 -17.87 -6.28
N SER A 197 -6.55 -18.62 -5.75
CA SER A 197 -7.77 -18.11 -5.10
C SER A 197 -8.50 -17.03 -5.93
N ASN A 198 -8.59 -17.27 -7.23
CA ASN A 198 -9.19 -16.35 -8.21
C ASN A 198 -8.57 -14.94 -8.20
N THR A 199 -7.28 -14.85 -7.90
CA THR A 199 -6.50 -13.60 -7.87
C THR A 199 -5.18 -13.78 -8.63
N GLY A 200 -4.35 -12.73 -8.66
CA GLY A 200 -2.99 -12.75 -9.21
C GLY A 200 -2.48 -11.36 -9.50
N TYR A 201 -1.17 -11.21 -9.63
CA TYR A 201 -0.57 -9.96 -10.10
C TYR A 201 -0.77 -9.79 -11.60
N THR A 202 -0.95 -8.57 -12.08
CA THR A 202 -0.95 -8.31 -13.52
C THR A 202 0.47 -8.31 -14.07
N ARG A 203 0.65 -8.65 -15.35
CA ARG A 203 1.95 -8.59 -16.04
C ARG A 203 2.59 -7.22 -15.93
N ALA A 204 1.81 -6.16 -16.17
CA ALA A 204 2.30 -4.79 -16.04
C ALA A 204 2.87 -4.50 -14.65
N TYR A 205 2.19 -4.98 -13.60
CA TYR A 205 2.67 -4.82 -12.22
C TYR A 205 3.94 -5.63 -11.95
N VAL A 206 4.01 -6.89 -12.36
CA VAL A 206 5.23 -7.72 -12.25
C VAL A 206 6.40 -7.08 -13.00
N ASN A 207 6.16 -6.55 -14.19
CA ASN A 207 7.18 -5.86 -14.98
C ASN A 207 7.66 -4.54 -14.36
N SER A 208 6.85 -3.93 -13.49
CA SER A 208 7.23 -2.68 -12.81
C SER A 208 8.30 -2.85 -11.73
N PHE A 209 8.53 -4.06 -11.23
CA PHE A 209 9.64 -4.33 -10.32
C PHE A 209 10.97 -4.16 -11.05
N LEU A 210 11.98 -3.65 -10.37
CA LEU A 210 13.30 -3.37 -10.95
C LEU A 210 14.20 -4.62 -10.96
N MET A 211 15.29 -4.55 -11.69
CA MET A 211 16.44 -5.42 -11.50
C MET A 211 17.16 -5.06 -10.21
N GLU A 212 18.00 -5.94 -9.66
CA GLU A 212 18.79 -5.69 -8.45
C GLU A 212 19.70 -4.46 -8.58
N ASP A 213 20.22 -4.19 -9.79
CA ASP A 213 21.03 -3.00 -10.08
C ASP A 213 20.22 -1.69 -10.14
N GLY A 214 18.89 -1.78 -10.00
CA GLY A 214 17.96 -0.66 -10.04
C GLY A 214 17.50 -0.28 -11.44
N SER A 215 17.87 -0.99 -12.49
CA SER A 215 17.38 -0.73 -13.84
C SER A 215 15.97 -1.28 -14.07
N PRO A 216 15.12 -0.59 -14.86
CA PRO A 216 13.92 -1.20 -15.42
C PRO A 216 14.27 -2.38 -16.33
N ILE A 217 13.42 -3.40 -16.42
CA ILE A 217 13.68 -4.62 -17.21
C ILE A 217 13.99 -4.33 -18.69
N TYR A 218 13.37 -3.33 -19.28
CA TYR A 218 13.60 -2.95 -20.67
C TYR A 218 14.93 -2.21 -20.91
N SER A 219 15.62 -1.82 -19.84
CA SER A 219 16.93 -1.15 -19.88
C SER A 219 18.08 -2.06 -19.41
N SER A 220 17.77 -3.33 -19.12
CA SER A 220 18.77 -4.30 -18.62
C SER A 220 18.98 -5.42 -19.64
N SER A 221 20.28 -5.70 -19.96
CA SER A 221 20.66 -6.89 -20.72
C SER A 221 20.57 -8.18 -19.91
N ASP A 222 20.52 -8.08 -18.58
CA ASP A 222 20.53 -9.23 -17.67
C ASP A 222 19.14 -9.82 -17.41
N TYR A 223 18.08 -9.13 -17.87
CA TYR A 223 16.72 -9.64 -17.77
C TYR A 223 16.53 -10.88 -18.65
N GLN A 224 16.18 -11.99 -18.02
CA GLN A 224 16.07 -13.31 -18.67
C GLN A 224 14.76 -13.54 -19.44
N GLY A 225 13.92 -12.50 -19.53
CA GLY A 225 12.62 -12.63 -20.20
C GLY A 225 11.53 -13.28 -19.34
N ASP A 226 10.43 -13.65 -19.98
CA ASP A 226 9.23 -14.16 -19.33
C ASP A 226 8.71 -15.49 -19.94
N GLU A 227 9.59 -16.24 -20.59
CA GLU A 227 9.27 -17.58 -21.12
C GLU A 227 8.96 -18.59 -20.01
N LEU A 228 9.61 -18.44 -18.84
CA LEU A 228 9.35 -19.20 -17.62
C LEU A 228 9.21 -18.25 -16.42
N LEU A 229 8.37 -18.62 -15.45
CA LEU A 229 8.21 -17.83 -14.22
C LEU A 229 9.53 -17.70 -13.42
N ALA A 230 10.42 -18.70 -13.51
CA ALA A 230 11.75 -18.63 -12.91
C ALA A 230 12.60 -17.51 -13.51
N ASN A 231 12.53 -17.29 -14.82
CA ASN A 231 13.26 -16.23 -15.51
C ASN A 231 12.76 -14.84 -15.07
N VAL A 232 11.44 -14.71 -14.85
CA VAL A 232 10.82 -13.46 -14.38
C VAL A 232 11.40 -13.00 -13.04
N LYS A 233 11.81 -13.91 -12.15
CA LYS A 233 12.36 -13.60 -10.83
C LYS A 233 13.86 -13.35 -10.82
N GLN A 234 14.59 -13.85 -11.81
CA GLN A 234 16.05 -13.89 -11.77
C GLN A 234 16.66 -12.48 -11.82
N GLY A 235 17.51 -12.15 -10.83
CA GLY A 235 18.18 -10.86 -10.73
C GLY A 235 17.25 -9.67 -10.48
N ARG A 236 16.06 -9.91 -9.92
CA ARG A 236 15.01 -8.92 -9.71
C ARG A 236 14.90 -8.50 -8.25
N ASP A 237 14.21 -7.39 -8.04
CA ASP A 237 13.77 -6.90 -6.73
C ASP A 237 13.27 -8.05 -5.84
N ASN A 238 13.86 -8.20 -4.65
CA ASN A 238 13.58 -9.33 -3.78
C ASN A 238 12.15 -9.38 -3.25
N ARG A 239 11.41 -8.27 -3.27
CA ARG A 239 9.98 -8.26 -2.95
C ARG A 239 9.18 -9.09 -3.97
N LEU A 240 9.54 -9.02 -5.25
CA LEU A 240 8.96 -9.89 -6.27
C LEU A 240 9.41 -11.35 -6.08
N VAL A 241 10.72 -11.56 -5.86
CA VAL A 241 11.31 -12.89 -5.67
C VAL A 241 10.67 -13.63 -4.49
N GLN A 242 10.44 -12.94 -3.38
CA GLN A 242 9.92 -13.52 -2.15
C GLN A 242 8.39 -13.68 -2.16
N PHE A 243 7.65 -12.80 -2.84
CA PHE A 243 6.20 -12.71 -2.70
C PHE A 243 5.39 -13.13 -3.95
N MET A 244 6.03 -13.70 -4.95
CA MET A 244 5.37 -14.34 -6.08
C MET A 244 5.63 -15.85 -6.06
N LYS A 245 4.59 -16.67 -6.21
CA LYS A 245 4.74 -18.14 -6.31
C LYS A 245 5.33 -18.52 -7.65
N ILE A 246 6.18 -19.52 -7.65
CA ILE A 246 6.59 -20.22 -8.87
C ILE A 246 6.62 -21.73 -8.65
N LYS A 247 6.39 -22.49 -9.73
CA LYS A 247 6.51 -23.95 -9.75
C LYS A 247 7.89 -24.38 -9.26
N GLY A 248 7.91 -25.33 -8.32
CA GLY A 248 9.14 -25.91 -7.79
C GLY A 248 9.74 -25.21 -6.57
N GLU A 249 9.26 -24.03 -6.17
CA GLU A 249 9.61 -23.46 -4.88
C GLU A 249 8.86 -24.10 -3.72
N ALA A 250 9.43 -24.02 -2.53
CA ALA A 250 8.82 -24.56 -1.33
C ALA A 250 7.50 -23.88 -1.02
N MET A 251 6.44 -24.67 -0.93
CA MET A 251 5.11 -24.28 -0.47
C MET A 251 4.96 -24.51 1.03
N SER A 252 5.41 -25.66 1.51
CA SER A 252 5.35 -26.06 2.91
C SER A 252 6.49 -27.01 3.26
N LYS A 253 6.72 -27.13 4.58
CA LYS A 253 7.65 -28.09 5.14
C LYS A 253 6.88 -29.02 6.09
N LEU A 254 6.94 -30.31 5.81
CA LEU A 254 6.32 -31.35 6.63
C LEU A 254 7.09 -31.53 7.95
N ASN A 255 6.46 -32.16 8.94
CA ASN A 255 7.08 -32.43 10.24
C ASN A 255 8.32 -33.33 10.16
N ASN A 256 8.46 -34.12 9.10
CA ASN A 256 9.65 -34.93 8.81
C ASN A 256 10.77 -34.15 8.08
N GLY A 257 10.57 -32.85 7.82
CA GLY A 257 11.50 -31.97 7.12
C GLY A 257 11.39 -31.97 5.59
N GLU A 258 10.51 -32.82 5.01
CA GLU A 258 10.27 -32.86 3.56
C GLU A 258 9.54 -31.59 3.08
N LEU A 259 9.93 -31.09 1.91
CA LEU A 259 9.32 -29.91 1.28
C LEU A 259 8.21 -30.35 0.32
N VAL A 260 7.06 -29.71 0.48
CA VAL A 260 6.00 -29.72 -0.53
C VAL A 260 6.21 -28.52 -1.43
N LEU A 261 6.25 -28.74 -2.74
CA LEU A 261 6.55 -27.70 -3.71
C LEU A 261 5.29 -27.12 -4.35
N PHE A 262 5.34 -25.85 -4.74
CA PHE A 262 4.27 -25.27 -5.54
C PHE A 262 4.17 -25.99 -6.90
N PRO A 263 2.95 -26.34 -7.32
CA PRO A 263 2.69 -26.79 -8.68
C PRO A 263 2.78 -25.62 -9.66
N GLU A 264 2.55 -25.87 -10.93
CA GLU A 264 2.23 -24.86 -11.93
C GLU A 264 0.99 -24.04 -11.51
N PRO A 265 0.88 -22.76 -11.94
CA PRO A 265 -0.30 -21.95 -11.70
C PRO A 265 -1.59 -22.65 -12.15
N GLN A 266 -2.57 -22.73 -11.29
CA GLN A 266 -3.81 -23.50 -11.52
C GLN A 266 -4.78 -22.71 -12.43
N ILE A 267 -4.46 -22.54 -13.72
CA ILE A 267 -5.30 -21.77 -14.66
C ILE A 267 -6.51 -22.59 -15.17
N ILE A 268 -6.39 -23.94 -15.17
CA ILE A 268 -7.46 -24.86 -15.57
C ILE A 268 -7.92 -25.62 -14.33
N THR A 269 -8.80 -25.01 -13.55
CA THR A 269 -9.35 -25.64 -12.33
C THR A 269 -10.64 -24.94 -11.91
N THR A 270 -11.21 -25.34 -10.76
CA THR A 270 -12.38 -24.68 -10.18
C THR A 270 -12.06 -23.23 -9.80
N ALA A 271 -13.05 -22.34 -9.80
CA ALA A 271 -12.88 -20.91 -9.52
C ALA A 271 -12.22 -20.65 -8.16
N GLU A 272 -12.43 -21.52 -7.16
CA GLU A 272 -11.87 -21.39 -5.82
C GLU A 272 -10.34 -21.44 -5.81
N TYR A 273 -9.72 -22.29 -6.63
CA TYR A 273 -8.26 -22.47 -6.70
C TYR A 273 -7.62 -21.74 -7.88
N LYS A 274 -8.44 -21.19 -8.77
CA LYS A 274 -7.99 -20.67 -10.05
C LYS A 274 -6.97 -19.54 -9.88
N SER A 275 -5.87 -19.64 -10.64
CA SER A 275 -4.99 -18.52 -10.95
C SER A 275 -5.60 -17.72 -12.10
N THR A 276 -5.75 -16.40 -11.92
CA THR A 276 -6.31 -15.54 -12.98
C THR A 276 -5.28 -15.02 -13.95
N THR A 277 -4.03 -14.91 -13.51
CA THR A 277 -2.95 -14.30 -14.28
C THR A 277 -1.70 -15.17 -14.42
N GLY A 278 -1.61 -16.26 -13.66
CA GLY A 278 -0.40 -17.08 -13.58
C GLY A 278 0.70 -16.50 -12.68
N TYR A 279 0.57 -15.26 -12.24
CA TYR A 279 1.47 -14.62 -11.25
C TYR A 279 0.82 -14.63 -9.88
N ASP A 280 0.90 -15.76 -9.18
CA ASP A 280 0.18 -15.99 -7.93
C ASP A 280 0.87 -15.33 -6.73
N ILE A 281 0.05 -14.83 -5.82
CA ILE A 281 0.48 -14.11 -4.62
C ILE A 281 1.00 -15.09 -3.57
N LYS A 282 2.21 -14.85 -3.05
CA LYS A 282 2.85 -15.63 -1.98
C LYS A 282 2.91 -14.88 -0.66
N LYS A 283 2.85 -13.55 -0.68
CA LYS A 283 2.96 -12.72 0.53
C LYS A 283 1.93 -13.12 1.58
N GLY A 284 2.41 -13.35 2.80
CA GLY A 284 1.58 -13.73 3.93
C GLY A 284 1.31 -15.24 4.07
N LEU A 285 1.85 -16.09 3.17
CA LEU A 285 1.77 -17.54 3.33
C LEU A 285 2.83 -18.04 4.29
N THR A 286 2.40 -18.90 5.23
CA THR A 286 3.32 -19.61 6.14
C THR A 286 3.82 -20.91 5.50
N MET A 287 5.02 -21.33 5.89
CA MET A 287 5.56 -22.64 5.53
C MET A 287 5.03 -23.79 6.41
N SER A 288 4.42 -23.47 7.56
CA SER A 288 3.90 -24.46 8.50
C SER A 288 2.73 -25.25 7.91
N VAL A 289 2.80 -26.56 7.93
CA VAL A 289 1.72 -27.45 7.47
C VAL A 289 0.50 -27.35 8.37
N ASP A 290 0.70 -27.27 9.68
CA ASP A 290 -0.39 -27.22 10.66
C ASP A 290 -1.22 -25.95 10.51
N ASP A 291 -0.58 -24.86 10.09
CA ASP A 291 -1.23 -23.57 9.87
C ASP A 291 -1.93 -23.46 8.51
N LYS A 292 -1.74 -24.44 7.62
CA LYS A 292 -2.38 -24.51 6.30
C LYS A 292 -3.63 -25.37 6.26
N ILE A 293 -3.94 -26.07 7.35
CA ILE A 293 -5.16 -26.89 7.43
C ILE A 293 -6.38 -25.97 7.38
N GLN A 294 -7.34 -26.32 6.55
CA GLN A 294 -8.62 -25.61 6.45
C GLN A 294 -9.22 -25.42 7.86
N ASN A 295 -9.55 -24.20 8.21
CA ASN A 295 -10.07 -23.75 9.50
C ASN A 295 -9.04 -23.50 10.63
N ASN A 296 -7.75 -23.74 10.46
CA ASN A 296 -6.71 -23.46 11.45
C ASN A 296 -5.78 -22.30 11.06
N GLN A 297 -6.07 -21.63 9.94
CA GLN A 297 -5.23 -20.56 9.43
C GLN A 297 -5.38 -19.32 10.29
N VAL A 298 -4.39 -19.06 11.12
CA VAL A 298 -4.30 -17.86 11.94
C VAL A 298 -2.94 -17.25 11.70
N VAL A 299 -2.95 -16.02 11.18
CA VAL A 299 -1.76 -15.18 11.05
C VAL A 299 -2.05 -13.81 11.70
N GLY A 300 -1.03 -13.14 12.15
CA GLY A 300 -1.14 -11.75 12.56
C GLY A 300 -1.40 -10.84 11.36
N VAL A 301 -2.36 -9.92 11.44
CA VAL A 301 -2.68 -8.98 10.36
C VAL A 301 -2.12 -7.61 10.70
N ILE A 302 -1.16 -7.17 9.91
CA ILE A 302 -0.57 -5.83 10.04
C ILE A 302 -1.61 -4.79 9.61
N GLU A 303 -1.93 -3.85 10.50
CA GLU A 303 -2.75 -2.68 10.20
C GLU A 303 -1.89 -1.45 9.94
N TYR A 304 -0.81 -1.29 10.71
CA TYR A 304 0.14 -0.18 10.59
C TYR A 304 1.57 -0.69 10.73
N ARG A 305 2.44 -0.31 9.78
CA ARG A 305 3.88 -0.58 9.82
C ARG A 305 4.70 0.63 9.36
N ALA A 306 5.90 0.76 9.86
CA ALA A 306 6.74 1.94 9.67
C ALA A 306 7.09 2.23 8.21
N ALA A 307 7.25 1.22 7.36
CA ALA A 307 7.57 1.43 5.94
C ALA A 307 6.58 2.35 5.21
N GLU A 308 5.30 2.35 5.63
CA GLU A 308 4.33 3.29 5.08
C GLU A 308 4.73 4.75 5.35
N ALA A 309 5.23 5.07 6.55
CA ALA A 309 5.67 6.42 6.89
C ALA A 309 6.87 6.86 6.05
N TYR A 310 7.83 5.96 5.81
CA TYR A 310 8.96 6.22 4.91
C TYR A 310 8.46 6.66 3.53
N LEU A 311 7.52 5.92 2.97
CA LEU A 311 6.94 6.19 1.65
C LEU A 311 6.06 7.43 1.64
N ASN A 312 5.28 7.65 2.70
CA ASN A 312 4.45 8.85 2.86
C ASN A 312 5.32 10.12 2.87
N TYR A 313 6.47 10.09 3.57
CA TYR A 313 7.39 11.21 3.58
C TYR A 313 7.95 11.50 2.18
N ILE A 314 8.44 10.48 1.49
CA ILE A 314 9.06 10.63 0.16
C ILE A 314 8.07 11.28 -0.82
N GLU A 315 6.83 10.79 -0.87
CA GLU A 315 5.81 11.32 -1.76
C GLU A 315 5.39 12.75 -1.38
N ALA A 316 5.12 12.99 -0.09
CA ALA A 316 4.75 14.32 0.41
C ALA A 316 5.86 15.34 0.16
N CYS A 317 7.12 14.98 0.37
CA CYS A 317 8.29 15.81 0.12
C CYS A 317 8.37 16.23 -1.35
N TYR A 318 8.25 15.29 -2.27
CA TYR A 318 8.31 15.60 -3.71
C TYR A 318 7.13 16.46 -4.17
N LEU A 319 5.90 16.13 -3.73
CA LEU A 319 4.72 16.94 -4.02
C LEU A 319 4.84 18.37 -3.46
N ARG A 320 5.45 18.54 -2.27
CA ARG A 320 5.55 19.83 -1.58
C ARG A 320 6.68 20.71 -2.09
N LYS A 321 7.82 20.10 -2.43
CA LYS A 321 9.09 20.82 -2.73
C LYS A 321 9.52 20.71 -4.19
N GLY A 322 8.96 19.79 -4.97
CA GLY A 322 9.44 19.47 -6.32
C GLY A 322 10.82 18.80 -6.34
N SER A 323 11.33 18.36 -5.19
CA SER A 323 12.65 17.76 -5.06
C SER A 323 12.73 16.80 -3.86
N ILE A 324 13.72 15.91 -3.86
CA ILE A 324 13.99 14.97 -2.77
C ILE A 324 14.96 15.60 -1.79
N ASP A 325 14.55 15.83 -0.55
CA ASP A 325 15.42 16.33 0.51
C ASP A 325 16.23 15.22 1.17
N ALA A 326 17.13 15.57 2.09
CA ALA A 326 18.02 14.62 2.76
C ALA A 326 17.28 13.51 3.54
N SER A 327 16.12 13.81 4.13
CA SER A 327 15.30 12.82 4.83
C SER A 327 14.64 11.85 3.85
N ALA A 328 14.06 12.37 2.77
CA ALA A 328 13.46 11.55 1.72
C ALA A 328 14.51 10.66 1.03
N ASP A 329 15.73 11.17 0.76
CA ASP A 329 16.86 10.41 0.23
C ASP A 329 17.23 9.25 1.16
N LYS A 330 17.39 9.53 2.46
CA LYS A 330 17.67 8.51 3.49
C LYS A 330 16.60 7.41 3.51
N TYR A 331 15.32 7.80 3.51
CA TYR A 331 14.21 6.86 3.61
C TYR A 331 14.05 6.02 2.34
N TRP A 332 14.22 6.62 1.17
CA TRP A 332 14.13 5.88 -0.10
C TRP A 332 15.24 4.85 -0.21
N LYS A 333 16.49 5.23 0.12
CA LYS A 333 17.61 4.30 0.17
C LYS A 333 17.38 3.15 1.15
N ALA A 334 16.84 3.43 2.33
CA ALA A 334 16.55 2.37 3.33
C ALA A 334 15.53 1.32 2.80
N ILE A 335 14.45 1.76 2.14
CA ILE A 335 13.48 0.86 1.51
C ILE A 335 14.16 0.01 0.43
N ARG A 336 14.96 0.62 -0.46
CA ARG A 336 15.64 -0.07 -1.55
C ARG A 336 16.69 -1.04 -1.06
N LYS A 337 17.49 -0.65 -0.06
CA LYS A 337 18.47 -1.53 0.58
C LYS A 337 17.82 -2.80 1.11
N ARG A 338 16.70 -2.67 1.85
CA ARG A 338 15.96 -3.83 2.34
C ARG A 338 15.41 -4.69 1.20
N ALA A 339 14.97 -4.08 0.10
CA ALA A 339 14.46 -4.78 -1.08
C ALA A 339 15.56 -5.47 -1.90
N GLY A 340 16.83 -5.31 -1.56
CA GLY A 340 17.95 -5.82 -2.35
C GLY A 340 18.10 -5.17 -3.71
N VAL A 341 17.66 -3.92 -3.83
CA VAL A 341 17.75 -3.12 -5.05
C VAL A 341 18.77 -2.00 -4.81
N SER A 342 19.57 -1.68 -5.83
CA SER A 342 20.54 -0.57 -5.75
C SER A 342 19.92 0.68 -5.10
N GLU A 343 20.64 1.25 -4.13
CA GLU A 343 20.22 2.48 -3.43
C GLU A 343 20.28 3.72 -4.33
N ASP A 344 20.89 3.61 -5.51
CA ASP A 344 20.93 4.69 -6.51
C ASP A 344 19.63 4.80 -7.30
N TYR A 345 18.61 5.35 -6.64
CA TYR A 345 17.31 5.61 -7.29
C TYR A 345 17.40 6.70 -8.38
N ARG A 346 18.45 7.56 -8.36
CA ARG A 346 18.64 8.60 -9.38
C ARG A 346 18.95 7.95 -10.73
N ARG A 347 19.83 6.95 -10.73
CA ARG A 347 20.08 6.14 -11.93
C ARG A 347 18.79 5.47 -12.44
N THR A 348 17.98 4.95 -11.54
CA THR A 348 16.67 4.38 -11.93
C THR A 348 15.81 5.42 -12.64
N ILE A 349 15.71 6.64 -12.08
CA ILE A 349 14.93 7.74 -12.67
C ILE A 349 15.46 8.09 -14.07
N GLU A 350 16.78 8.17 -14.25
CA GLU A 350 17.41 8.45 -15.55
C GLU A 350 17.04 7.39 -16.58
N LEU A 351 17.16 6.11 -16.24
CA LEU A 351 16.87 4.95 -17.10
C LEU A 351 15.38 4.75 -17.36
N THR A 352 14.49 5.36 -16.60
CA THR A 352 13.04 5.21 -16.78
C THR A 352 12.58 5.86 -18.09
N ASP A 353 11.91 5.08 -18.92
CA ASP A 353 11.22 5.54 -20.13
C ASP A 353 9.70 5.51 -19.89
N MET A 354 9.09 6.70 -19.75
CA MET A 354 7.65 6.81 -19.45
C MET A 354 6.76 6.22 -20.53
N SER A 355 7.24 6.10 -21.78
CA SER A 355 6.48 5.46 -22.85
C SER A 355 6.35 3.95 -22.62
N LYS A 356 7.35 3.32 -22.00
CA LYS A 356 7.35 1.90 -21.64
C LYS A 356 6.53 1.60 -20.39
N GLU A 357 6.29 2.61 -19.57
CA GLU A 357 5.50 2.52 -18.32
C GLU A 357 4.01 2.92 -18.51
N SER A 358 3.64 3.32 -19.73
CA SER A 358 2.31 3.83 -20.06
C SER A 358 1.16 2.82 -19.88
N CYS A 359 1.47 1.52 -19.72
CA CYS A 359 0.49 0.49 -19.38
C CYS A 359 0.05 0.53 -17.89
N LEU A 360 0.75 1.28 -17.04
CA LEU A 360 0.45 1.37 -15.60
C LEU A 360 -0.42 2.59 -15.30
N LEU A 361 -1.55 2.40 -14.64
CA LEU A 361 -2.40 3.51 -14.19
C LEU A 361 -1.64 4.50 -13.30
N SER A 362 -0.70 4.02 -12.48
CA SER A 362 0.13 4.89 -11.62
C SER A 362 1.05 5.85 -12.37
N ALA A 363 1.24 5.64 -13.67
CA ALA A 363 1.99 6.56 -14.50
C ALA A 363 1.22 7.86 -14.84
N TYR A 364 -0.06 7.93 -14.46
CA TYR A 364 -0.92 9.04 -14.85
C TYR A 364 -1.46 9.84 -13.69
N THR A 365 -1.69 11.13 -13.94
CA THR A 365 -2.55 12.02 -13.16
C THR A 365 -3.43 12.81 -14.13
N ALA A 366 -4.75 12.79 -13.94
CA ALA A 366 -5.72 13.48 -14.79
C ALA A 366 -5.53 13.17 -16.29
N GLY A 367 -5.26 11.91 -16.64
CA GLY A 367 -5.06 11.45 -18.03
C GLY A 367 -3.72 11.86 -18.65
N LYS A 368 -2.77 12.41 -17.90
CA LYS A 368 -1.43 12.80 -18.37
C LYS A 368 -0.35 12.03 -17.66
N LEU A 369 0.71 11.64 -18.37
CA LEU A 369 1.88 11.04 -17.77
C LEU A 369 2.51 11.99 -16.74
N VAL A 370 2.87 11.45 -15.57
CA VAL A 370 3.66 12.17 -14.58
C VAL A 370 5.14 12.19 -14.98
N ASP A 371 5.95 13.02 -14.31
CA ASP A 371 7.39 12.99 -14.48
C ASP A 371 8.02 11.69 -13.95
N LYS A 372 9.24 11.40 -14.39
CA LYS A 372 9.97 10.18 -14.05
C LYS A 372 10.18 10.00 -12.54
N THR A 373 10.40 11.07 -11.80
CA THR A 373 10.64 11.03 -10.35
C THR A 373 9.36 10.63 -9.62
N MET A 374 8.24 11.31 -9.90
CA MET A 374 6.95 10.98 -9.32
C MET A 374 6.54 9.53 -9.66
N PHE A 375 6.76 9.09 -10.91
CA PHE A 375 6.47 7.72 -11.28
C PHE A 375 7.27 6.71 -10.44
N ASN A 376 8.57 6.94 -10.24
CA ASN A 376 9.42 6.04 -9.45
C ASN A 376 9.07 6.06 -7.95
N ILE A 377 8.62 7.19 -7.41
CA ILE A 377 8.06 7.25 -6.03
C ILE A 377 6.82 6.35 -5.92
N ARG A 378 5.91 6.44 -6.88
CA ARG A 378 4.68 5.62 -6.93
C ARG A 378 4.99 4.14 -7.18
N ARG A 379 6.01 3.83 -7.99
CA ARG A 379 6.55 2.48 -8.20
C ARG A 379 7.06 1.89 -6.89
N GLU A 380 7.93 2.62 -6.20
CA GLU A 380 8.50 2.17 -4.92
C GLU A 380 7.41 1.86 -3.90
N ARG A 381 6.41 2.76 -3.79
CA ARG A 381 5.25 2.55 -2.92
C ARG A 381 4.45 1.32 -3.32
N ALA A 382 4.20 1.10 -4.60
CA ALA A 382 3.45 -0.05 -5.10
C ALA A 382 4.18 -1.37 -4.83
N CYS A 383 5.51 -1.42 -5.04
CA CYS A 383 6.33 -2.60 -4.79
C CYS A 383 6.43 -2.92 -3.30
N GLU A 384 6.57 -1.91 -2.45
CA GLU A 384 6.72 -2.09 -1.01
C GLU A 384 5.41 -2.50 -0.32
N LEU A 385 4.30 -1.84 -0.66
CA LEU A 385 2.99 -2.08 -0.06
C LEU A 385 2.14 -3.10 -0.85
N MET A 386 2.82 -3.99 -1.57
CA MET A 386 2.24 -5.09 -2.33
C MET A 386 1.24 -5.88 -1.47
N SER A 387 0.01 -6.06 -1.96
CA SER A 387 -1.06 -6.84 -1.31
C SER A 387 -1.49 -6.36 0.09
N GLU A 388 -1.22 -5.10 0.46
CA GLU A 388 -1.60 -4.51 1.75
C GLU A 388 -2.81 -3.55 1.67
N GLY A 389 -3.56 -3.57 0.57
CA GLY A 389 -4.83 -2.83 0.43
C GLY A 389 -4.72 -1.35 0.06
N PHE A 390 -3.52 -0.80 -0.15
CA PHE A 390 -3.33 0.63 -0.42
C PHE A 390 -3.64 1.04 -1.87
N ARG A 391 -3.54 0.13 -2.82
CA ARG A 391 -3.52 0.44 -4.26
C ARG A 391 -4.74 1.23 -4.73
N TRP A 392 -5.94 0.86 -4.26
CA TRP A 392 -7.17 1.52 -4.66
C TRP A 392 -7.21 3.00 -4.23
N ASP A 393 -6.89 3.27 -2.97
CA ASP A 393 -6.87 4.64 -2.45
C ASP A 393 -5.77 5.48 -3.13
N ASP A 394 -4.61 4.89 -3.43
CA ASP A 394 -3.52 5.54 -4.14
C ASP A 394 -3.94 5.96 -5.56
N LEU A 395 -4.52 5.05 -6.35
CA LEU A 395 -4.97 5.36 -7.71
C LEU A 395 -6.05 6.44 -7.73
N ARG A 396 -6.94 6.46 -6.73
CA ARG A 396 -7.98 7.48 -6.60
C ARG A 396 -7.37 8.85 -6.28
N ARG A 397 -6.56 8.96 -5.22
CA ARG A 397 -5.98 10.24 -4.81
C ARG A 397 -4.98 10.82 -5.83
N TRP A 398 -4.35 9.98 -6.64
CA TRP A 398 -3.51 10.40 -7.76
C TRP A 398 -4.30 10.81 -8.99
N ARG A 399 -5.62 10.66 -9.00
CA ARG A 399 -6.47 10.85 -10.18
C ARG A 399 -5.98 10.02 -11.39
N SER A 400 -5.46 8.84 -11.11
CA SER A 400 -4.92 7.92 -12.12
C SER A 400 -6.03 7.24 -12.93
N MET A 401 -7.23 7.12 -12.34
CA MET A 401 -8.36 6.41 -12.95
C MET A 401 -8.94 7.14 -14.17
N ASP A 402 -8.67 8.44 -14.32
CA ASP A 402 -9.08 9.19 -15.54
C ASP A 402 -8.51 8.58 -16.81
N GLN A 403 -7.37 7.88 -16.72
CA GLN A 403 -6.76 7.20 -17.87
C GLN A 403 -7.64 6.09 -18.47
N LEU A 404 -8.53 5.49 -17.70
CA LEU A 404 -9.46 4.46 -18.19
C LEU A 404 -10.42 4.98 -19.27
N VAL A 405 -10.69 6.29 -19.28
CA VAL A 405 -11.50 6.95 -20.32
C VAL A 405 -10.73 7.06 -21.63
N ASN A 406 -9.41 7.28 -21.55
CA ASN A 406 -8.55 7.50 -22.71
C ASN A 406 -8.13 6.20 -23.39
N THR A 407 -7.83 5.17 -22.56
CA THR A 407 -7.33 3.89 -23.06
C THR A 407 -7.90 2.77 -22.21
N PRO A 408 -8.57 1.77 -22.79
CA PRO A 408 -9.03 0.60 -22.04
C PRO A 408 -7.85 -0.06 -21.34
N TYR A 409 -8.03 -0.33 -20.02
CA TYR A 409 -7.03 -1.02 -19.25
C TYR A 409 -7.03 -2.50 -19.61
N GLN A 410 -5.90 -2.99 -20.12
CA GLN A 410 -5.72 -4.40 -20.45
C GLN A 410 -5.07 -5.12 -19.29
N VAL A 411 -5.75 -6.16 -18.77
CA VAL A 411 -5.21 -7.04 -17.75
C VAL A 411 -4.58 -8.24 -18.44
N GLU A 412 -3.26 -8.31 -18.43
CA GLU A 412 -2.51 -9.44 -18.96
C GLU A 412 -1.93 -10.29 -17.83
N GLY A 413 -1.83 -11.59 -18.09
CA GLY A 413 -1.14 -12.57 -17.26
C GLY A 413 0.22 -12.95 -17.83
N PHE A 414 0.75 -14.07 -17.35
CA PHE A 414 2.02 -14.64 -17.78
C PHE A 414 1.99 -15.10 -19.24
N LYS A 415 3.17 -15.38 -19.82
CA LYS A 415 3.30 -15.77 -21.24
C LYS A 415 2.98 -17.26 -21.42
N LEU A 416 1.69 -17.59 -21.36
CA LEU A 416 1.22 -18.97 -21.45
C LEU A 416 1.63 -19.67 -22.77
N TRP A 417 1.60 -18.95 -23.90
CA TRP A 417 1.76 -19.55 -25.23
C TRP A 417 3.21 -19.84 -25.64
N GLY A 418 4.18 -19.62 -24.74
CA GLY A 418 5.57 -20.04 -24.86
C GLY A 418 5.80 -21.47 -24.27
N GLU A 419 6.93 -21.64 -23.60
CA GLU A 419 7.30 -22.93 -22.98
C GLU A 419 6.31 -23.42 -21.92
N MET A 420 5.67 -22.50 -21.19
CA MET A 420 4.71 -22.80 -20.12
C MET A 420 3.41 -23.43 -20.63
N LYS A 421 3.12 -23.36 -21.94
CA LYS A 421 1.99 -24.07 -22.53
C LYS A 421 2.06 -25.59 -22.28
N ASN A 422 3.26 -26.13 -22.20
CA ASN A 422 3.48 -27.56 -21.99
C ASN A 422 3.13 -28.04 -20.57
N TRP A 423 2.77 -27.11 -19.66
CA TRP A 423 2.32 -27.45 -18.31
C TRP A 423 0.85 -27.90 -18.27
N TYR A 424 0.09 -27.61 -19.31
CA TYR A 424 -1.36 -27.83 -19.44
C TYR A 424 -1.67 -28.69 -20.69
#